data_d31d05bb2ff1d9b0c18bab9ae6adbe02
#
_entry.id   d31d05bb2ff1d9b0c18bab9ae6adbe02
#
_cell.length_a   1.000
_cell.length_b   1.000
_cell.length_c   1.000
_cell.angle_alpha   90.00
_cell.angle_beta   90.00
_cell.angle_gamma   90.00
#
_symmetry.space_group_name_H-M   'P 1'
#
loop_
_entity.id
_entity.type
_entity.pdbx_description
1 polymer ?
#
loop_
_entity_poly.entity_id
_entity_poly.type
_entity_poly.pdbx_seq_one_letter_code
_entity_poly.pdbx_strand_id
1 'polypeptide(L)'
;MKKLIVAAMMVLGATSAFAGDSDALKAVMKAKTYAEAEALVKQNLGQFANDAEKAKAYNKLVDLGMKAYNDQQSIIQTNQIMKKNDPIDENAMNEGAYNALMSAIECYKYDQLPNAKGKVAPKFGSNAARVWAARVQLVNAGQTAAQNNKADEVLKYWGAFLDTDSEPLFAGIDAKQKDGEKEYIGQVALFAARYAYQAKDAARCEKYCDIAMKSEKEAKDALNLKLYVMKDGLKTHADSLAYVDKLKGLYAQDENNDVILDGLNSMYSSMKMEKEQEALLNAAIAKNPSNFVALANLGMMYIQKNDADNAIKNLKLALAAKPDNVTVLTYLGACYNSKAGALQDPNGRKVVYKEAIKVLDKAKELDPEKAQANWGYTRYQAYYGFYGPTAAETKKAEEESK
;
A
#
# COMPACT_ATOMS: atom_id res chain seq x y z
N MET A 1 7.72 -46.87 13.85
CA MET A 1 6.78 -47.45 12.86
C MET A 1 5.40 -47.50 13.50
N LYS A 2 4.53 -46.54 13.23
CA LYS A 2 3.08 -46.65 13.45
C LYS A 2 2.41 -45.96 12.26
N LYS A 3 1.87 -46.80 11.37
CA LYS A 3 1.08 -46.39 10.21
C LYS A 3 -0.25 -45.87 10.72
N LEU A 4 -0.55 -44.59 10.52
CA LEU A 4 -1.89 -44.01 10.64
C LEU A 4 -2.62 -44.36 9.33
N ILE A 5 -3.54 -45.29 9.40
CA ILE A 5 -4.53 -45.60 8.37
C ILE A 5 -5.59 -44.51 8.49
N VAL A 6 -5.63 -43.57 7.53
CA VAL A 6 -6.78 -42.70 7.33
C VAL A 6 -7.84 -43.52 6.61
N ALA A 7 -8.83 -43.97 7.35
CA ALA A 7 -10.02 -44.58 6.78
C ALA A 7 -10.86 -43.48 6.11
N ALA A 8 -10.77 -43.38 4.79
CA ALA A 8 -11.76 -42.65 4.02
C ALA A 8 -13.09 -43.42 4.11
N MET A 9 -14.01 -42.93 4.93
CA MET A 9 -15.39 -43.34 4.86
C MET A 9 -15.98 -42.80 3.55
N MET A 10 -15.94 -43.62 2.50
CA MET A 10 -16.85 -43.47 1.37
C MET A 10 -18.26 -43.80 1.89
N VAL A 11 -19.01 -42.75 2.21
CA VAL A 11 -20.46 -42.87 2.31
C VAL A 11 -20.96 -43.07 0.85
N LEU A 12 -21.14 -44.32 0.46
CA LEU A 12 -21.92 -44.66 -0.72
C LEU A 12 -23.37 -44.28 -0.42
N GLY A 13 -23.71 -43.00 -0.57
CA GLY A 13 -25.09 -42.57 -0.66
C GLY A 13 -25.66 -43.12 -1.96
N ALA A 14 -26.60 -44.03 -1.83
CA ALA A 14 -27.39 -44.50 -2.96
C ALA A 14 -27.98 -43.28 -3.69
N THR A 15 -27.45 -42.98 -4.87
CA THR A 15 -28.01 -41.98 -5.75
C THR A 15 -29.29 -42.56 -6.34
N SER A 16 -30.42 -42.34 -5.65
CA SER A 16 -31.71 -42.36 -6.30
C SER A 16 -31.67 -41.28 -7.38
N ALA A 17 -31.77 -41.69 -8.63
CA ALA A 17 -31.91 -40.77 -9.75
C ALA A 17 -33.26 -40.10 -9.65
N PHE A 18 -33.36 -39.05 -8.81
CA PHE A 18 -34.51 -38.18 -8.80
C PHE A 18 -34.42 -37.27 -10.02
N ALA A 19 -35.42 -37.42 -10.90
CA ALA A 19 -35.58 -36.64 -12.12
C ALA A 19 -36.06 -35.18 -11.86
N GLY A 20 -35.71 -34.61 -10.72
CA GLY A 20 -36.13 -33.25 -10.33
C GLY A 20 -35.21 -32.61 -9.28
N ASP A 21 -35.32 -31.29 -9.15
CA ASP A 21 -34.60 -30.50 -8.16
C ASP A 21 -34.92 -30.98 -6.72
N SER A 22 -33.93 -30.96 -5.82
CA SER A 22 -34.13 -31.27 -4.41
C SER A 22 -35.10 -30.23 -3.75
N ASP A 23 -35.69 -30.61 -2.61
CA ASP A 23 -36.58 -29.68 -1.91
C ASP A 23 -35.80 -28.46 -1.38
N ALA A 24 -34.53 -28.64 -1.02
CA ALA A 24 -33.62 -27.56 -0.68
C ALA A 24 -33.48 -26.54 -1.83
N LEU A 25 -33.23 -27.02 -3.06
CA LEU A 25 -33.13 -26.12 -4.22
C LEU A 25 -34.48 -25.48 -4.55
N LYS A 26 -35.57 -26.22 -4.51
CA LYS A 26 -36.93 -25.68 -4.76
C LYS A 26 -37.26 -24.54 -3.79
N ALA A 27 -36.86 -24.65 -2.53
CA ALA A 27 -37.03 -23.59 -1.54
C ALA A 27 -36.26 -22.31 -1.93
N VAL A 28 -34.98 -22.43 -2.28
CA VAL A 28 -34.16 -21.30 -2.72
C VAL A 28 -34.74 -20.64 -4.00
N MET A 29 -35.17 -21.44 -4.96
CA MET A 29 -35.73 -20.92 -6.23
C MET A 29 -37.05 -20.15 -6.05
N LYS A 30 -37.80 -20.40 -4.99
CA LYS A 30 -39.04 -19.68 -4.67
C LYS A 30 -38.77 -18.34 -3.96
N ALA A 31 -37.59 -18.14 -3.38
CA ALA A 31 -37.26 -16.92 -2.65
C ALA A 31 -37.37 -15.67 -3.55
N LYS A 32 -37.92 -14.60 -3.01
CA LYS A 32 -38.16 -13.35 -3.73
C LYS A 32 -37.11 -12.27 -3.41
N THR A 33 -36.42 -12.39 -2.30
CA THR A 33 -35.38 -11.44 -1.88
C THR A 33 -34.03 -12.14 -1.75
N TYR A 34 -32.95 -11.37 -1.88
CA TYR A 34 -31.58 -11.88 -1.73
C TYR A 34 -31.38 -12.47 -0.32
N ALA A 35 -31.78 -11.75 0.72
CA ALA A 35 -31.60 -12.18 2.13
C ALA A 35 -32.32 -13.50 2.41
N GLU A 36 -33.55 -13.69 1.90
CA GLU A 36 -34.30 -14.94 2.04
C GLU A 36 -33.56 -16.11 1.33
N ALA A 37 -33.15 -15.89 0.08
CA ALA A 37 -32.45 -16.88 -0.70
C ALA A 37 -31.10 -17.26 -0.07
N GLU A 38 -30.33 -16.27 0.40
CA GLU A 38 -29.04 -16.47 1.06
C GLU A 38 -29.18 -17.27 2.35
N ALA A 39 -30.15 -16.95 3.19
CA ALA A 39 -30.44 -17.70 4.40
C ALA A 39 -30.76 -19.17 4.10
N LEU A 40 -31.60 -19.42 3.07
CA LEU A 40 -31.94 -20.78 2.63
C LEU A 40 -30.72 -21.52 2.06
N VAL A 41 -29.86 -20.87 1.29
CA VAL A 41 -28.63 -21.49 0.79
C VAL A 41 -27.71 -21.87 1.95
N LYS A 42 -27.47 -20.97 2.91
CA LYS A 42 -26.62 -21.23 4.08
C LYS A 42 -27.17 -22.36 4.94
N GLN A 43 -28.47 -22.38 5.18
CA GLN A 43 -29.15 -23.42 6.00
C GLN A 43 -29.11 -24.79 5.33
N ASN A 44 -29.23 -24.85 4.02
CA ASN A 44 -29.42 -26.11 3.27
C ASN A 44 -28.19 -26.53 2.45
N LEU A 45 -27.00 -25.95 2.68
CA LEU A 45 -25.81 -26.19 1.85
C LEU A 45 -25.43 -27.67 1.73
N GLY A 46 -25.62 -28.43 2.81
CA GLY A 46 -25.38 -29.88 2.86
C GLY A 46 -26.55 -30.75 2.35
N GLN A 47 -27.71 -30.16 2.02
CA GLN A 47 -28.92 -30.86 1.60
C GLN A 47 -29.16 -30.78 0.09
N PHE A 48 -28.37 -30.02 -0.65
CA PHE A 48 -28.40 -30.02 -2.11
C PHE A 48 -27.93 -31.39 -2.62
N ALA A 49 -28.60 -31.90 -3.64
CA ALA A 49 -28.36 -33.22 -4.16
C ALA A 49 -26.97 -33.41 -4.79
N ASN A 50 -26.39 -32.33 -5.32
CA ASN A 50 -25.09 -32.30 -5.99
C ASN A 50 -24.55 -30.87 -6.16
N ASP A 51 -23.33 -30.72 -6.66
CA ASP A 51 -22.70 -29.41 -6.87
C ASP A 51 -23.40 -28.58 -7.98
N ALA A 52 -24.04 -29.22 -8.96
CA ALA A 52 -24.82 -28.48 -9.96
C ALA A 52 -26.04 -27.79 -9.33
N GLU A 53 -26.65 -28.37 -8.30
CA GLU A 53 -27.71 -27.70 -7.55
C GLU A 53 -27.18 -26.55 -6.70
N LYS A 54 -25.98 -26.69 -6.09
CA LYS A 54 -25.33 -25.58 -5.39
C LYS A 54 -25.04 -24.44 -6.35
N ALA A 55 -24.46 -24.73 -7.52
CA ALA A 55 -24.24 -23.72 -8.55
C ALA A 55 -25.55 -23.01 -8.96
N LYS A 56 -26.63 -23.76 -9.14
CA LYS A 56 -27.97 -23.21 -9.48
C LYS A 56 -28.53 -22.34 -8.36
N ALA A 57 -28.33 -22.73 -7.10
CA ALA A 57 -28.75 -21.96 -5.92
C ALA A 57 -27.97 -20.65 -5.82
N TYR A 58 -26.64 -20.68 -5.98
CA TYR A 58 -25.84 -19.44 -6.00
C TYR A 58 -26.15 -18.56 -7.23
N ASN A 59 -26.46 -19.15 -8.40
CA ASN A 59 -26.90 -18.36 -9.54
C ASN A 59 -28.22 -17.63 -9.26
N LYS A 60 -29.14 -18.22 -8.49
CA LYS A 60 -30.35 -17.50 -8.04
C LYS A 60 -30.00 -16.28 -7.19
N LEU A 61 -28.97 -16.37 -6.34
CA LEU A 61 -28.47 -15.22 -5.59
C LEU A 61 -27.88 -14.14 -6.51
N VAL A 62 -27.11 -14.55 -7.55
CA VAL A 62 -26.63 -13.62 -8.58
C VAL A 62 -27.80 -12.87 -9.23
N ASP A 63 -28.84 -13.60 -9.62
CA ASP A 63 -30.00 -13.00 -10.29
C ASP A 63 -30.73 -12.00 -9.41
N LEU A 64 -30.88 -12.28 -8.11
CA LEU A 64 -31.52 -11.38 -7.15
C LEU A 64 -30.65 -10.14 -6.86
N GLY A 65 -29.34 -10.31 -6.70
CA GLY A 65 -28.41 -9.19 -6.55
C GLY A 65 -28.37 -8.30 -7.79
N MET A 66 -28.24 -8.90 -8.97
CA MET A 66 -28.25 -8.16 -10.25
C MET A 66 -29.58 -7.45 -10.49
N LYS A 67 -30.71 -8.06 -10.06
CA LYS A 67 -32.01 -7.38 -10.14
C LYS A 67 -32.00 -6.09 -9.30
N ALA A 68 -31.58 -6.15 -8.05
CA ALA A 68 -31.53 -4.97 -7.19
C ALA A 68 -30.63 -3.87 -7.78
N TYR A 69 -29.46 -4.23 -8.30
CA TYR A 69 -28.57 -3.30 -9.01
C TYR A 69 -29.23 -2.70 -10.26
N ASN A 70 -29.78 -3.54 -11.16
CA ASN A 70 -30.34 -3.11 -12.43
C ASN A 70 -31.62 -2.26 -12.26
N ASP A 71 -32.43 -2.53 -11.25
CA ASP A 71 -33.62 -1.72 -10.96
C ASP A 71 -33.19 -0.26 -10.69
N GLN A 72 -32.13 -0.02 -9.95
CA GLN A 72 -31.65 1.34 -9.68
C GLN A 72 -30.96 1.96 -10.90
N GLN A 73 -30.19 1.19 -11.66
CA GLN A 73 -29.59 1.65 -12.92
C GLN A 73 -30.67 2.10 -13.92
N SER A 74 -31.78 1.40 -13.96
CA SER A 74 -32.92 1.77 -14.82
C SER A 74 -33.55 3.10 -14.41
N ILE A 75 -33.62 3.40 -13.09
CA ILE A 75 -34.08 4.70 -12.59
C ILE A 75 -33.08 5.80 -13.02
N ILE A 76 -31.79 5.58 -12.85
CA ILE A 76 -30.74 6.53 -13.27
C ILE A 76 -30.87 6.86 -14.76
N GLN A 77 -30.96 5.84 -15.60
CA GLN A 77 -31.11 6.01 -17.06
C GLN A 77 -32.41 6.75 -17.43
N THR A 78 -33.52 6.41 -16.79
CA THR A 78 -34.79 7.08 -16.97
C THR A 78 -34.72 8.56 -16.59
N ASN A 79 -34.08 8.87 -15.44
CA ASN A 79 -33.89 10.25 -15.01
C ASN A 79 -33.06 11.05 -16.02
N GLN A 80 -31.99 10.45 -16.56
CA GLN A 80 -31.16 11.11 -17.58
C GLN A 80 -31.90 11.38 -18.88
N ILE A 81 -32.62 10.37 -19.41
CA ILE A 81 -33.31 10.48 -20.71
C ILE A 81 -34.53 11.40 -20.61
N MET A 82 -35.32 11.24 -19.55
CA MET A 82 -36.58 11.98 -19.40
C MET A 82 -36.45 13.27 -18.59
N LYS A 83 -35.21 13.61 -18.15
CA LYS A 83 -34.97 14.77 -17.28
C LYS A 83 -35.80 14.73 -16.00
N LYS A 84 -36.01 13.54 -15.44
CA LYS A 84 -36.72 13.29 -14.19
C LYS A 84 -35.73 13.27 -13.02
N ASN A 85 -36.24 13.24 -11.81
CA ASN A 85 -35.47 13.20 -10.58
C ASN A 85 -36.10 12.17 -9.62
N ASP A 86 -36.47 10.99 -10.15
CA ASP A 86 -36.96 9.90 -9.32
C ASP A 86 -35.89 9.43 -8.31
N PRO A 87 -36.25 9.14 -7.06
CA PRO A 87 -35.27 8.78 -6.04
C PRO A 87 -34.55 7.46 -6.35
N ILE A 88 -33.26 7.42 -6.10
CA ILE A 88 -32.40 6.26 -6.27
C ILE A 88 -32.08 5.70 -4.88
N ASP A 89 -32.26 4.41 -4.69
CA ASP A 89 -31.77 3.71 -3.51
C ASP A 89 -30.31 3.24 -3.74
N GLU A 90 -29.37 4.12 -3.41
CA GLU A 90 -27.94 3.84 -3.56
C GLU A 90 -27.50 2.62 -2.74
N ASN A 91 -28.10 2.40 -1.55
CA ASN A 91 -27.78 1.24 -0.75
C ASN A 91 -28.20 -0.06 -1.41
N ALA A 92 -29.44 -0.11 -1.94
CA ALA A 92 -29.92 -1.27 -2.70
C ALA A 92 -29.03 -1.54 -3.94
N MET A 93 -28.58 -0.49 -4.61
CA MET A 93 -27.69 -0.60 -5.77
C MET A 93 -26.31 -1.18 -5.36
N ASN A 94 -25.70 -0.62 -4.34
CA ASN A 94 -24.37 -1.01 -3.87
C ASN A 94 -24.37 -2.44 -3.30
N GLU A 95 -25.34 -2.76 -2.43
CA GLU A 95 -25.51 -4.11 -1.91
C GLU A 95 -25.86 -5.12 -3.02
N GLY A 96 -26.68 -4.73 -3.97
CA GLY A 96 -27.03 -5.56 -5.13
C GLY A 96 -25.79 -5.95 -5.94
N ALA A 97 -24.93 -4.99 -6.26
CA ALA A 97 -23.67 -5.22 -6.98
C ALA A 97 -22.70 -6.12 -6.17
N TYR A 98 -22.51 -5.82 -4.89
CA TYR A 98 -21.67 -6.62 -3.99
C TYR A 98 -22.15 -8.07 -3.88
N ASN A 99 -23.43 -8.25 -3.59
CA ASN A 99 -24.05 -9.55 -3.40
C ASN A 99 -24.02 -10.39 -4.68
N ALA A 100 -24.27 -9.77 -5.83
CA ALA A 100 -24.16 -10.46 -7.12
C ALA A 100 -22.73 -10.93 -7.41
N LEU A 101 -21.73 -10.08 -7.16
CA LEU A 101 -20.32 -10.41 -7.34
C LEU A 101 -19.89 -11.60 -6.47
N MET A 102 -20.15 -11.52 -5.15
CA MET A 102 -19.76 -12.57 -4.22
C MET A 102 -20.46 -13.89 -4.51
N SER A 103 -21.75 -13.84 -4.88
CA SER A 103 -22.53 -15.02 -5.25
C SER A 103 -22.07 -15.63 -6.58
N ALA A 104 -21.61 -14.82 -7.54
CA ALA A 104 -21.10 -15.32 -8.80
C ALA A 104 -19.78 -16.10 -8.63
N ILE A 105 -18.93 -15.67 -7.70
CA ILE A 105 -17.70 -16.39 -7.36
C ILE A 105 -18.03 -17.76 -6.75
N GLU A 106 -18.97 -17.80 -5.81
CA GLU A 106 -19.41 -19.09 -5.23
C GLU A 106 -20.11 -19.96 -6.26
N CYS A 107 -20.97 -19.40 -7.12
CA CYS A 107 -21.56 -20.11 -8.24
C CYS A 107 -20.51 -20.73 -9.14
N TYR A 108 -19.47 -19.98 -9.52
CA TYR A 108 -18.38 -20.44 -10.37
C TYR A 108 -17.64 -21.62 -9.76
N LYS A 109 -17.33 -21.58 -8.45
CA LYS A 109 -16.62 -22.66 -7.76
C LYS A 109 -17.35 -24.00 -7.94
N TYR A 110 -18.66 -24.02 -7.77
CA TYR A 110 -19.46 -25.25 -7.93
C TYR A 110 -19.72 -25.60 -9.38
N ASP A 111 -19.89 -24.62 -10.28
CA ASP A 111 -20.17 -24.82 -11.69
C ASP A 111 -18.96 -25.43 -12.45
N GLN A 112 -17.75 -25.27 -11.93
CA GLN A 112 -16.53 -25.86 -12.47
C GLN A 112 -16.24 -27.28 -11.95
N LEU A 113 -17.06 -27.83 -11.06
CA LEU A 113 -16.87 -29.19 -10.55
C LEU A 113 -17.42 -30.23 -11.53
N PRO A 114 -16.78 -31.42 -11.60
CA PRO A 114 -17.25 -32.48 -12.47
C PRO A 114 -18.60 -33.03 -12.01
N ASN A 115 -19.48 -33.31 -12.94
CA ASN A 115 -20.74 -34.00 -12.66
C ASN A 115 -20.54 -35.50 -12.33
N ALA A 116 -21.63 -36.23 -12.02
CA ALA A 116 -21.59 -37.65 -11.68
C ALA A 116 -20.95 -38.54 -12.76
N LYS A 117 -20.77 -38.05 -13.98
CA LYS A 117 -20.08 -38.74 -15.09
C LYS A 117 -18.61 -38.30 -15.21
N GLY A 118 -18.06 -37.55 -14.26
CA GLY A 118 -16.70 -37.05 -14.28
C GLY A 118 -16.46 -35.91 -15.28
N LYS A 119 -17.51 -35.37 -15.91
CA LYS A 119 -17.39 -34.31 -16.93
C LYS A 119 -17.68 -32.94 -16.32
N VAL A 120 -16.78 -31.97 -16.56
CA VAL A 120 -17.01 -30.54 -16.28
C VAL A 120 -17.88 -29.94 -17.42
N ALA A 121 -19.02 -29.37 -17.06
CA ALA A 121 -19.97 -28.81 -18.03
C ALA A 121 -20.62 -27.53 -17.44
N PRO A 122 -19.87 -26.41 -17.39
CA PRO A 122 -20.35 -25.16 -16.80
C PRO A 122 -21.60 -24.62 -17.50
N LYS A 123 -22.54 -24.08 -16.70
CA LYS A 123 -23.81 -23.53 -17.21
C LYS A 123 -23.94 -22.02 -17.00
N PHE A 124 -23.17 -21.46 -16.08
CA PHE A 124 -23.33 -20.08 -15.61
C PHE A 124 -22.17 -19.16 -15.99
N GLY A 125 -21.44 -19.47 -17.06
CA GLY A 125 -20.30 -18.69 -17.55
C GLY A 125 -20.67 -17.23 -17.90
N SER A 126 -21.92 -16.94 -18.28
CA SER A 126 -22.40 -15.57 -18.55
C SER A 126 -22.36 -14.65 -17.31
N ASN A 127 -22.31 -15.21 -16.10
CA ASN A 127 -22.21 -14.43 -14.88
C ASN A 127 -20.95 -13.55 -14.86
N ALA A 128 -19.84 -14.01 -15.41
CA ALA A 128 -18.59 -13.23 -15.49
C ALA A 128 -18.84 -11.83 -16.07
N ALA A 129 -19.42 -11.72 -17.26
CA ALA A 129 -19.67 -10.44 -17.90
C ALA A 129 -20.70 -9.59 -17.13
N ARG A 130 -21.77 -10.23 -16.62
CA ARG A 130 -22.83 -9.54 -15.86
C ARG A 130 -22.28 -8.84 -14.61
N VAL A 131 -21.53 -9.56 -13.78
CA VAL A 131 -21.02 -9.02 -12.52
C VAL A 131 -19.78 -8.17 -12.72
N TRP A 132 -19.02 -8.34 -13.80
CA TRP A 132 -17.91 -7.45 -14.14
C TRP A 132 -18.39 -6.01 -14.32
N ALA A 133 -19.48 -5.81 -15.09
CA ALA A 133 -20.06 -4.51 -15.28
C ALA A 133 -20.57 -3.87 -13.97
N ALA A 134 -21.18 -4.69 -13.08
CA ALA A 134 -21.67 -4.24 -11.79
C ALA A 134 -20.53 -3.97 -10.77
N ARG A 135 -19.39 -4.64 -10.92
CA ARG A 135 -18.21 -4.54 -10.01
C ARG A 135 -17.66 -3.12 -9.91
N VAL A 136 -17.70 -2.36 -11.02
CA VAL A 136 -17.26 -0.95 -11.03
C VAL A 136 -18.09 -0.09 -10.06
N GLN A 137 -19.37 -0.44 -9.81
CA GLN A 137 -20.17 0.26 -8.80
C GLN A 137 -19.56 0.20 -7.39
N LEU A 138 -18.80 -0.84 -7.07
CA LEU A 138 -18.13 -0.97 -5.76
C LEU A 138 -17.06 0.09 -5.55
N VAL A 139 -16.46 0.62 -6.63
CA VAL A 139 -15.52 1.76 -6.53
C VAL A 139 -16.27 3.01 -6.06
N ASN A 140 -17.43 3.30 -6.66
CA ASN A 140 -18.27 4.43 -6.28
C ASN A 140 -18.84 4.27 -4.87
N ALA A 141 -19.29 3.05 -4.53
CA ALA A 141 -19.80 2.72 -3.20
C ALA A 141 -18.75 2.95 -2.11
N GLY A 142 -17.51 2.49 -2.34
CA GLY A 142 -16.40 2.73 -1.42
C GLY A 142 -16.03 4.20 -1.31
N GLN A 143 -16.10 4.96 -2.40
CA GLN A 143 -15.86 6.40 -2.38
C GLN A 143 -16.93 7.15 -1.57
N THR A 144 -18.20 6.81 -1.75
CA THR A 144 -19.32 7.37 -0.95
C THR A 144 -19.16 7.00 0.53
N ALA A 145 -18.79 5.76 0.83
CA ALA A 145 -18.49 5.32 2.20
C ALA A 145 -17.34 6.11 2.82
N ALA A 146 -16.27 6.38 2.06
CA ALA A 146 -15.13 7.17 2.52
C ALA A 146 -15.52 8.63 2.83
N GLN A 147 -16.32 9.25 1.96
CA GLN A 147 -16.86 10.61 2.18
C GLN A 147 -17.72 10.70 3.44
N ASN A 148 -18.42 9.61 3.78
CA ASN A 148 -19.27 9.51 4.97
C ASN A 148 -18.53 8.95 6.20
N ASN A 149 -17.20 8.79 6.16
CA ASN A 149 -16.36 8.25 7.24
C ASN A 149 -16.76 6.84 7.71
N LYS A 150 -17.29 6.00 6.82
CA LYS A 150 -17.72 4.63 7.10
C LYS A 150 -16.63 3.62 6.72
N ALA A 151 -15.60 3.49 7.54
CA ALA A 151 -14.40 2.70 7.26
C ALA A 151 -14.70 1.23 6.92
N ASP A 152 -15.65 0.58 7.62
CA ASP A 152 -16.02 -0.81 7.37
C ASP A 152 -16.66 -0.99 5.99
N GLU A 153 -17.52 -0.06 5.57
CA GLU A 153 -18.13 -0.07 4.24
C GLU A 153 -17.06 0.19 3.14
N VAL A 154 -16.09 1.07 3.41
CA VAL A 154 -14.95 1.28 2.49
C VAL A 154 -14.21 -0.03 2.25
N LEU A 155 -13.81 -0.72 3.33
CA LEU A 155 -13.10 -1.99 3.24
C LEU A 155 -13.95 -3.12 2.67
N LYS A 156 -15.27 -3.07 2.85
CA LYS A 156 -16.21 -4.00 2.21
C LYS A 156 -16.21 -3.83 0.69
N TYR A 157 -16.47 -2.62 0.20
CA TYR A 157 -16.70 -2.40 -1.22
C TYR A 157 -15.39 -2.34 -2.01
N TRP A 158 -14.43 -1.50 -1.60
CA TRP A 158 -13.13 -1.47 -2.28
C TRP A 158 -12.38 -2.79 -2.11
N GLY A 159 -12.49 -3.43 -0.92
CA GLY A 159 -11.93 -4.75 -0.71
C GLY A 159 -12.49 -5.78 -1.68
N ALA A 160 -13.82 -5.87 -1.83
CA ALA A 160 -14.44 -6.78 -2.78
C ALA A 160 -13.99 -6.48 -4.23
N PHE A 161 -13.88 -5.20 -4.62
CA PHE A 161 -13.38 -4.81 -5.93
C PHE A 161 -11.95 -5.30 -6.17
N LEU A 162 -11.04 -5.06 -5.22
CA LEU A 162 -9.62 -5.38 -5.35
C LEU A 162 -9.33 -6.88 -5.21
N ASP A 163 -10.00 -7.54 -4.25
CA ASP A 163 -9.74 -8.94 -3.92
C ASP A 163 -10.20 -9.90 -5.00
N THR A 164 -11.17 -9.47 -5.82
CA THR A 164 -11.78 -10.29 -6.86
C THR A 164 -11.22 -10.06 -8.27
N ASP A 165 -10.27 -9.15 -8.44
CA ASP A 165 -9.71 -8.82 -9.76
C ASP A 165 -9.07 -10.03 -10.46
N SER A 166 -8.40 -10.89 -9.72
CA SER A 166 -7.73 -12.08 -10.23
C SER A 166 -8.55 -13.38 -10.12
N GLU A 167 -9.85 -13.30 -9.77
CA GLU A 167 -10.68 -14.48 -9.65
C GLU A 167 -10.78 -15.24 -10.99
N PRO A 168 -10.72 -16.58 -10.98
CA PRO A 168 -10.80 -17.39 -12.19
C PRO A 168 -12.10 -17.17 -12.99
N LEU A 169 -13.17 -16.75 -12.33
CA LEU A 169 -14.43 -16.33 -12.97
C LEU A 169 -14.17 -15.31 -14.09
N PHE A 170 -13.20 -14.41 -13.90
CA PHE A 170 -12.90 -13.30 -14.81
C PHE A 170 -11.77 -13.61 -15.82
N ALA A 171 -11.32 -14.86 -15.91
CA ALA A 171 -10.24 -15.23 -16.83
C ALA A 171 -10.58 -14.91 -18.31
N GLY A 172 -11.87 -15.01 -18.67
CA GLY A 172 -12.36 -14.77 -20.04
C GLY A 172 -12.80 -13.32 -20.31
N ILE A 173 -12.66 -12.39 -19.37
CA ILE A 173 -13.00 -10.98 -19.60
C ILE A 173 -11.98 -10.34 -20.54
N ASP A 174 -12.48 -9.58 -21.53
CA ASP A 174 -11.67 -8.91 -22.55
C ASP A 174 -10.59 -8.00 -21.93
N ALA A 175 -9.39 -8.06 -22.49
CA ALA A 175 -8.25 -7.28 -22.02
C ALA A 175 -8.52 -5.77 -22.01
N LYS A 176 -9.27 -5.25 -23.01
CA LYS A 176 -9.63 -3.82 -23.06
C LYS A 176 -10.55 -3.39 -21.92
N GLN A 177 -11.44 -4.29 -21.46
CA GLN A 177 -12.28 -4.02 -20.30
C GLN A 177 -11.47 -3.96 -19.02
N LYS A 178 -10.46 -4.85 -18.88
CA LYS A 178 -9.51 -4.83 -17.76
C LYS A 178 -8.56 -3.64 -17.83
N ASP A 179 -8.13 -3.24 -19.02
CA ASP A 179 -7.23 -2.10 -19.20
C ASP A 179 -7.88 -0.78 -18.74
N GLY A 180 -9.18 -0.62 -18.91
CA GLY A 180 -9.91 0.55 -18.43
C GLY A 180 -9.84 0.75 -16.91
N GLU A 181 -9.62 -0.33 -16.13
CA GLU A 181 -9.48 -0.26 -14.68
C GLU A 181 -8.06 0.12 -14.23
N LYS A 182 -7.04 -0.05 -15.09
CA LYS A 182 -5.64 0.26 -14.76
C LYS A 182 -5.42 1.73 -14.39
N GLU A 183 -6.25 2.63 -14.92
CA GLU A 183 -6.13 4.06 -14.64
C GLU A 183 -6.44 4.43 -13.19
N TYR A 184 -7.26 3.65 -12.50
CA TYR A 184 -7.72 3.99 -11.15
C TYR A 184 -7.53 2.89 -10.09
N ILE A 185 -7.28 1.63 -10.50
CA ILE A 185 -7.12 0.52 -9.55
C ILE A 185 -5.98 0.77 -8.53
N GLY A 186 -4.88 1.37 -8.97
CA GLY A 186 -3.77 1.75 -8.10
C GLY A 186 -4.18 2.74 -7.02
N GLN A 187 -4.92 3.77 -7.40
CA GLN A 187 -5.44 4.78 -6.48
C GLN A 187 -6.43 4.18 -5.47
N VAL A 188 -7.39 3.38 -5.95
CA VAL A 188 -8.35 2.67 -5.08
C VAL A 188 -7.60 1.79 -4.09
N ALA A 189 -6.59 1.05 -4.55
CA ALA A 189 -5.79 0.17 -3.72
C ALA A 189 -5.00 0.95 -2.65
N LEU A 190 -4.38 2.08 -3.00
CA LEU A 190 -3.65 2.91 -2.04
C LEU A 190 -4.58 3.47 -0.96
N PHE A 191 -5.76 3.96 -1.33
CA PHE A 191 -6.74 4.44 -0.35
C PHE A 191 -7.27 3.29 0.51
N ALA A 192 -7.62 2.14 -0.06
CA ALA A 192 -8.05 0.95 0.70
C ALA A 192 -6.95 0.48 1.67
N ALA A 193 -5.67 0.54 1.28
CA ALA A 193 -4.54 0.23 2.15
C ALA A 193 -4.49 1.17 3.38
N ARG A 194 -4.72 2.48 3.19
CA ARG A 194 -4.77 3.44 4.30
C ARG A 194 -5.92 3.13 5.28
N TYR A 195 -7.09 2.76 4.79
CA TYR A 195 -8.21 2.34 5.64
C TYR A 195 -7.92 1.01 6.35
N ALA A 196 -7.29 0.05 5.69
CA ALA A 196 -6.86 -1.20 6.32
C ALA A 196 -5.84 -0.96 7.44
N TYR A 197 -4.89 -0.03 7.22
CA TYR A 197 -3.96 0.39 8.26
C TYR A 197 -4.68 1.00 9.48
N GLN A 198 -5.62 1.92 9.25
CA GLN A 198 -6.43 2.52 10.34
C GLN A 198 -7.24 1.47 11.10
N ALA A 199 -7.74 0.44 10.41
CA ALA A 199 -8.43 -0.70 11.00
C ALA A 199 -7.48 -1.71 11.69
N LYS A 200 -6.14 -1.46 11.69
CA LYS A 200 -5.10 -2.35 12.20
C LYS A 200 -5.03 -3.72 11.51
N ASP A 201 -5.48 -3.79 10.27
CA ASP A 201 -5.38 -4.96 9.40
C ASP A 201 -4.13 -4.86 8.52
N ALA A 202 -2.97 -5.18 9.12
CA ALA A 202 -1.67 -5.10 8.45
C ALA A 202 -1.61 -5.98 7.19
N ALA A 203 -2.19 -7.18 7.26
CA ALA A 203 -2.17 -8.13 6.14
C ALA A 203 -2.91 -7.58 4.92
N ARG A 204 -4.10 -6.99 5.14
CA ARG A 204 -4.88 -6.36 4.07
C ARG A 204 -4.22 -5.09 3.57
N CYS A 205 -3.61 -4.30 4.46
CA CYS A 205 -2.84 -3.11 4.09
C CYS A 205 -1.67 -3.47 3.16
N GLU A 206 -0.84 -4.46 3.53
CA GLU A 206 0.28 -4.93 2.69
C GLU A 206 -0.21 -5.43 1.33
N LYS A 207 -1.29 -6.24 1.30
CA LYS A 207 -1.88 -6.75 0.07
C LYS A 207 -2.30 -5.62 -0.88
N TYR A 208 -2.97 -4.59 -0.37
CA TYR A 208 -3.43 -3.48 -1.18
C TYR A 208 -2.29 -2.55 -1.60
N CYS A 209 -1.26 -2.40 -0.77
CA CYS A 209 -0.02 -1.74 -1.19
C CYS A 209 0.62 -2.47 -2.39
N ASP A 210 0.66 -3.81 -2.40
CA ASP A 210 1.21 -4.58 -3.52
C ASP A 210 0.43 -4.37 -4.83
N ILE A 211 -0.88 -4.15 -4.75
CA ILE A 211 -1.69 -3.78 -5.91
C ILE A 211 -1.36 -2.36 -6.36
N ALA A 212 -1.32 -1.41 -5.42
CA ALA A 212 -1.05 -0.01 -5.71
C ALA A 212 0.36 0.22 -6.28
N MET A 213 1.35 -0.56 -5.85
CA MET A 213 2.73 -0.50 -6.35
C MET A 213 2.87 -0.85 -7.84
N LYS A 214 1.85 -1.47 -8.46
CA LYS A 214 1.84 -1.73 -9.90
C LYS A 214 1.49 -0.48 -10.73
N SER A 215 0.99 0.57 -10.10
CA SER A 215 0.72 1.87 -10.73
C SER A 215 1.92 2.80 -10.52
N GLU A 216 2.46 3.33 -11.62
CA GLU A 216 3.61 4.25 -11.57
C GLU A 216 3.36 5.47 -10.66
N LYS A 217 2.12 5.98 -10.67
CA LYS A 217 1.70 7.14 -9.87
C LYS A 217 1.72 6.86 -8.37
N GLU A 218 1.20 5.71 -7.96
CA GLU A 218 0.99 5.34 -6.55
C GLU A 218 2.13 4.52 -5.95
N ALA A 219 3.03 4.00 -6.78
CA ALA A 219 4.07 3.04 -6.38
C ALA A 219 4.92 3.52 -5.21
N LYS A 220 5.35 4.78 -5.23
CA LYS A 220 6.18 5.36 -4.17
C LYS A 220 5.45 5.46 -2.84
N ASP A 221 4.21 5.97 -2.86
CA ASP A 221 3.39 6.16 -1.65
C ASP A 221 2.98 4.80 -1.07
N ALA A 222 2.63 3.85 -1.94
CA ALA A 222 2.29 2.50 -1.55
C ALA A 222 3.48 1.77 -0.91
N LEU A 223 4.68 1.91 -1.48
CA LEU A 223 5.89 1.34 -0.90
C LEU A 223 6.18 1.95 0.48
N ASN A 224 6.10 3.28 0.60
CA ASN A 224 6.30 3.97 1.88
C ASN A 224 5.33 3.46 2.95
N LEU A 225 4.04 3.37 2.62
CA LEU A 225 3.03 2.85 3.55
C LEU A 225 3.30 1.39 3.92
N LYS A 226 3.62 0.55 2.95
CA LYS A 226 3.96 -0.86 3.19
C LYS A 226 5.15 -1.00 4.14
N LEU A 227 6.24 -0.28 3.89
CA LEU A 227 7.43 -0.32 4.74
C LEU A 227 7.14 0.22 6.15
N TYR A 228 6.29 1.24 6.25
CA TYR A 228 5.85 1.79 7.53
C TYR A 228 5.08 0.74 8.36
N VAL A 229 4.09 0.08 7.75
CA VAL A 229 3.27 -0.95 8.40
C VAL A 229 4.12 -2.15 8.83
N MET A 230 5.02 -2.61 7.96
CA MET A 230 5.95 -3.70 8.28
C MET A 230 6.86 -3.33 9.46
N LYS A 231 7.33 -2.07 9.54
CA LYS A 231 8.18 -1.57 10.62
C LYS A 231 7.40 -1.42 11.94
N ASP A 232 6.16 -0.94 11.88
CA ASP A 232 5.28 -0.76 13.05
C ASP A 232 4.99 -2.10 13.76
N GLY A 233 4.99 -3.20 13.01
CA GLY A 233 4.80 -4.56 13.53
C GLY A 233 6.02 -5.16 14.26
N LEU A 234 7.20 -4.52 14.24
CA LEU A 234 8.43 -5.06 14.82
C LEU A 234 8.40 -4.98 16.36
N LYS A 235 8.48 -6.12 17.03
CA LYS A 235 8.46 -6.21 18.50
C LYS A 235 9.75 -6.79 19.08
N THR A 236 10.46 -7.58 18.30
CA THR A 236 11.66 -8.31 18.74
C THR A 236 12.84 -8.05 17.81
N HIS A 237 14.03 -8.37 18.29
CA HIS A 237 15.23 -8.35 17.44
C HIS A 237 15.12 -9.31 16.24
N ALA A 238 14.47 -10.46 16.43
CA ALA A 238 14.23 -11.42 15.36
C ALA A 238 13.30 -10.83 14.27
N ASP A 239 12.25 -10.11 14.66
CA ASP A 239 11.39 -9.41 13.71
C ASP A 239 12.16 -8.38 12.90
N SER A 240 13.05 -7.63 13.57
CA SER A 240 13.90 -6.63 12.92
C SER A 240 14.86 -7.26 11.90
N LEU A 241 15.47 -8.42 12.21
CA LEU A 241 16.29 -9.17 11.27
C LEU A 241 15.49 -9.67 10.07
N ALA A 242 14.31 -10.25 10.32
CA ALA A 242 13.42 -10.71 9.25
C ALA A 242 12.96 -9.55 8.34
N TYR A 243 12.73 -8.37 8.92
CA TYR A 243 12.41 -7.17 8.15
C TYR A 243 13.59 -6.70 7.29
N VAL A 244 14.81 -6.68 7.84
CA VAL A 244 16.03 -6.40 7.08
C VAL A 244 16.19 -7.36 5.90
N ASP A 245 15.92 -8.65 6.09
CA ASP A 245 16.03 -9.63 4.99
C ASP A 245 14.96 -9.40 3.91
N LYS A 246 13.74 -9.00 4.29
CA LYS A 246 12.71 -8.58 3.32
C LYS A 246 13.14 -7.33 2.54
N LEU A 247 13.70 -6.32 3.23
CA LEU A 247 14.22 -5.11 2.57
C LEU A 247 15.37 -5.43 1.61
N LYS A 248 16.29 -6.33 1.99
CA LYS A 248 17.36 -6.80 1.08
C LYS A 248 16.79 -7.45 -0.17
N GLY A 249 15.75 -8.30 -0.02
CA GLY A 249 15.08 -8.92 -1.15
C GLY A 249 14.43 -7.89 -2.09
N LEU A 250 13.78 -6.87 -1.55
CA LEU A 250 13.21 -5.77 -2.33
C LEU A 250 14.30 -4.92 -3.01
N TYR A 251 15.38 -4.60 -2.29
CA TYR A 251 16.49 -3.83 -2.83
C TYR A 251 17.21 -4.56 -3.96
N ALA A 252 17.37 -5.88 -3.86
CA ALA A 252 17.95 -6.68 -4.94
C ALA A 252 17.11 -6.71 -6.22
N GLN A 253 15.80 -6.44 -6.14
CA GLN A 253 14.91 -6.31 -7.29
C GLN A 253 15.00 -4.91 -7.95
N ASP A 254 15.25 -3.88 -7.16
CA ASP A 254 15.40 -2.49 -7.62
C ASP A 254 16.45 -1.76 -6.78
N GLU A 255 17.72 -1.92 -7.15
CA GLU A 255 18.85 -1.32 -6.44
C GLU A 255 18.98 0.20 -6.63
N ASN A 256 18.15 0.80 -7.49
CA ASN A 256 18.04 2.25 -7.64
C ASN A 256 16.95 2.86 -6.77
N ASN A 257 16.26 2.06 -5.97
CA ASN A 257 15.17 2.52 -5.13
C ASN A 257 15.68 3.18 -3.84
N ASP A 258 15.72 4.50 -3.87
CA ASP A 258 16.18 5.34 -2.75
C ASP A 258 15.39 5.10 -1.46
N VAL A 259 14.10 4.74 -1.55
CA VAL A 259 13.24 4.48 -0.38
C VAL A 259 13.66 3.20 0.33
N ILE A 260 13.96 2.15 -0.42
CA ILE A 260 14.40 0.87 0.14
C ILE A 260 15.83 1.01 0.69
N LEU A 261 16.71 1.72 -0.02
CA LEU A 261 18.06 2.03 0.43
C LEU A 261 18.05 2.76 1.78
N ASP A 262 17.23 3.79 1.91
CA ASP A 262 17.08 4.55 3.16
C ASP A 262 16.47 3.71 4.29
N GLY A 263 15.49 2.87 3.96
CA GLY A 263 14.91 1.90 4.89
C GLY A 263 15.94 0.93 5.46
N LEU A 264 16.77 0.32 4.61
CA LEU A 264 17.88 -0.55 5.02
C LEU A 264 18.90 0.19 5.86
N ASN A 265 19.33 1.38 5.43
CA ASN A 265 20.24 2.24 6.15
C ASN A 265 19.71 2.55 7.57
N SER A 266 18.44 2.94 7.68
CA SER A 266 17.79 3.23 8.96
C SER A 266 17.74 2.01 9.89
N MET A 267 17.46 0.82 9.34
CA MET A 267 17.44 -0.42 10.11
C MET A 267 18.84 -0.78 10.62
N TYR A 268 19.86 -0.76 9.76
CA TYR A 268 21.23 -1.03 10.16
C TYR A 268 21.72 -0.05 11.23
N SER A 269 21.41 1.24 11.09
CA SER A 269 21.75 2.26 12.10
C SER A 269 21.07 1.96 13.44
N SER A 270 19.77 1.69 13.45
CA SER A 270 19.01 1.39 14.68
C SER A 270 19.48 0.12 15.38
N MET A 271 19.93 -0.87 14.61
CA MET A 271 20.45 -2.15 15.11
C MET A 271 21.95 -2.11 15.41
N LYS A 272 22.63 -0.96 15.22
CA LYS A 272 24.08 -0.77 15.38
C LYS A 272 24.93 -1.72 14.50
N MET A 273 24.42 -2.03 13.32
CA MET A 273 25.09 -2.86 12.29
C MET A 273 25.96 -1.98 11.38
N GLU A 274 26.96 -1.33 11.97
CA GLU A 274 27.75 -0.29 11.28
C GLU A 274 28.49 -0.80 10.05
N LYS A 275 29.00 -2.03 10.07
CA LYS A 275 29.73 -2.62 8.94
C LYS A 275 28.80 -2.85 7.74
N GLU A 276 27.62 -3.40 7.98
CA GLU A 276 26.61 -3.65 6.98
C GLU A 276 26.07 -2.33 6.42
N GLN A 277 25.87 -1.32 7.29
CA GLN A 277 25.46 0.02 6.91
C GLN A 277 26.49 0.66 5.95
N GLU A 278 27.76 0.67 6.33
CA GLU A 278 28.82 1.23 5.52
C GLU A 278 29.00 0.50 4.18
N ALA A 279 28.92 -0.83 4.20
CA ALA A 279 29.01 -1.65 2.98
C ALA A 279 27.87 -1.37 2.02
N LEU A 280 26.61 -1.26 2.52
CA LEU A 280 25.44 -0.92 1.73
C LEU A 280 25.60 0.43 1.01
N LEU A 281 25.96 1.47 1.79
CA LEU A 281 26.08 2.84 1.26
C LEU A 281 27.21 2.95 0.25
N ASN A 282 28.36 2.33 0.52
CA ASN A 282 29.49 2.31 -0.41
C ASN A 282 29.16 1.54 -1.69
N ALA A 283 28.42 0.43 -1.61
CA ALA A 283 27.98 -0.31 -2.80
C ALA A 283 27.03 0.54 -3.68
N ALA A 284 26.10 1.27 -3.05
CA ALA A 284 25.21 2.19 -3.77
C ALA A 284 26.00 3.34 -4.46
N ILE A 285 26.97 3.91 -3.79
CA ILE A 285 27.86 4.95 -4.35
C ILE A 285 28.74 4.41 -5.47
N ALA A 286 29.25 3.18 -5.34
CA ALA A 286 30.04 2.55 -6.40
C ALA A 286 29.25 2.36 -7.70
N LYS A 287 27.94 2.04 -7.59
CA LYS A 287 27.02 1.95 -8.74
C LYS A 287 26.63 3.31 -9.30
N ASN A 288 26.29 4.24 -8.44
CA ASN A 288 25.90 5.60 -8.79
C ASN A 288 26.65 6.61 -7.91
N PRO A 289 27.79 7.15 -8.38
CA PRO A 289 28.60 8.12 -7.63
C PRO A 289 27.85 9.42 -7.25
N SER A 290 26.70 9.67 -7.86
CA SER A 290 25.83 10.80 -7.57
C SER A 290 24.58 10.41 -6.74
N ASN A 291 24.54 9.20 -6.18
CA ASN A 291 23.40 8.78 -5.35
C ASN A 291 23.32 9.65 -4.09
N PHE A 292 22.37 10.58 -4.12
CA PHE A 292 22.18 11.56 -3.04
C PHE A 292 21.90 10.89 -1.69
N VAL A 293 21.03 9.86 -1.67
CA VAL A 293 20.62 9.19 -0.44
C VAL A 293 21.81 8.47 0.22
N ALA A 294 22.57 7.73 -0.60
CA ALA A 294 23.75 7.02 -0.10
C ALA A 294 24.82 7.97 0.43
N LEU A 295 25.12 9.05 -0.31
CA LEU A 295 26.12 10.05 0.06
C LEU A 295 25.71 10.82 1.34
N ALA A 296 24.46 11.25 1.43
CA ALA A 296 23.94 11.96 2.60
C ALA A 296 23.99 11.05 3.85
N ASN A 297 23.51 9.82 3.73
CA ASN A 297 23.49 8.85 4.82
C ASN A 297 24.92 8.44 5.26
N LEU A 298 25.87 8.29 4.31
CA LEU A 298 27.28 8.02 4.66
C LEU A 298 27.89 9.22 5.37
N GLY A 299 27.59 10.44 4.95
CA GLY A 299 27.98 11.65 5.65
C GLY A 299 27.46 11.69 7.10
N MET A 300 26.18 11.36 7.28
CA MET A 300 25.55 11.28 8.61
C MET A 300 26.20 10.20 9.50
N MET A 301 26.52 9.05 8.93
CA MET A 301 27.21 7.97 9.65
C MET A 301 28.60 8.44 10.14
N TYR A 302 29.36 9.18 9.33
CA TYR A 302 30.65 9.74 9.76
C TYR A 302 30.51 10.86 10.80
N ILE A 303 29.39 11.62 10.79
CA ILE A 303 29.07 12.55 11.90
C ILE A 303 28.95 11.77 13.23
N GLN A 304 28.21 10.66 13.24
CA GLN A 304 28.04 9.82 14.44
C GLN A 304 29.36 9.22 14.92
N LYS A 305 30.30 8.94 14.00
CA LYS A 305 31.66 8.49 14.30
C LYS A 305 32.62 9.62 14.71
N ASN A 306 32.17 10.86 14.79
CA ASN A 306 32.99 12.08 15.00
C ASN A 306 34.10 12.26 13.95
N ASP A 307 33.93 11.73 12.76
CA ASP A 307 34.85 11.87 11.62
C ASP A 307 34.38 13.02 10.71
N ALA A 308 34.75 14.24 11.11
CA ALA A 308 34.34 15.46 10.41
C ALA A 308 34.85 15.52 8.94
N ASP A 309 36.04 14.98 8.67
CA ASP A 309 36.62 15.05 7.33
C ASP A 309 35.88 14.20 6.32
N ASN A 310 35.60 12.93 6.68
CA ASN A 310 34.80 12.04 5.84
C ASN A 310 33.34 12.49 5.77
N ALA A 311 32.78 13.03 6.84
CA ALA A 311 31.43 13.63 6.81
C ALA A 311 31.35 14.78 5.80
N ILE A 312 32.27 15.76 5.88
CA ILE A 312 32.34 16.90 4.96
C ILE A 312 32.50 16.45 3.53
N LYS A 313 33.37 15.47 3.26
CA LYS A 313 33.58 14.90 1.93
C LYS A 313 32.28 14.39 1.32
N ASN A 314 31.56 13.52 2.04
CA ASN A 314 30.35 12.87 1.54
C ASN A 314 29.18 13.84 1.43
N LEU A 315 28.99 14.77 2.41
CA LEU A 315 27.92 15.78 2.36
C LEU A 315 28.16 16.78 1.21
N LYS A 316 29.40 17.12 0.87
CA LYS A 316 29.70 17.95 -0.32
C LYS A 316 29.31 17.24 -1.60
N LEU A 317 29.61 15.93 -1.71
CA LEU A 317 29.18 15.14 -2.88
C LEU A 317 27.66 15.03 -2.95
N ALA A 318 26.96 14.86 -1.81
CA ALA A 318 25.51 14.88 -1.78
C ALA A 318 24.94 16.23 -2.28
N LEU A 319 25.53 17.36 -1.85
CA LEU A 319 25.13 18.69 -2.34
C LEU A 319 25.51 18.94 -3.80
N ALA A 320 26.51 18.25 -4.36
CA ALA A 320 26.75 18.29 -5.79
C ALA A 320 25.60 17.66 -6.61
N ALA A 321 24.95 16.63 -6.04
CA ALA A 321 23.78 16.00 -6.64
C ALA A 321 22.47 16.78 -6.39
N LYS A 322 22.30 17.35 -5.17
CA LYS A 322 21.13 18.17 -4.79
C LYS A 322 21.59 19.45 -4.06
N PRO A 323 21.91 20.52 -4.78
CA PRO A 323 22.56 21.73 -4.21
C PRO A 323 21.74 22.50 -3.17
N ASP A 324 20.41 22.34 -3.19
CA ASP A 324 19.48 23.14 -2.39
C ASP A 324 18.84 22.34 -1.26
N ASN A 325 19.47 21.23 -0.86
CA ASN A 325 18.98 20.45 0.27
C ASN A 325 19.38 21.10 1.61
N VAL A 326 18.42 21.75 2.23
CA VAL A 326 18.62 22.53 3.48
C VAL A 326 19.14 21.65 4.63
N THR A 327 18.63 20.44 4.75
CA THR A 327 19.07 19.50 5.81
C THR A 327 20.55 19.15 5.66
N VAL A 328 21.00 18.83 4.45
CA VAL A 328 22.40 18.50 4.18
C VAL A 328 23.30 19.73 4.32
N LEU A 329 22.86 20.93 3.89
CA LEU A 329 23.57 22.19 4.14
C LEU A 329 23.77 22.43 5.63
N THR A 330 22.75 22.21 6.46
CA THR A 330 22.81 22.37 7.91
C THR A 330 23.81 21.39 8.55
N TYR A 331 23.78 20.13 8.18
CA TYR A 331 24.75 19.14 8.68
C TYR A 331 26.18 19.43 8.23
N LEU A 332 26.36 19.87 6.98
CA LEU A 332 27.68 20.27 6.50
C LEU A 332 28.22 21.47 7.30
N GLY A 333 27.37 22.44 7.60
CA GLY A 333 27.74 23.56 8.47
C GLY A 333 28.15 23.13 9.88
N ALA A 334 27.41 22.19 10.47
CA ALA A 334 27.74 21.61 11.77
C ALA A 334 29.11 20.87 11.73
N CYS A 335 29.38 20.12 10.66
CA CYS A 335 30.68 19.46 10.48
C CYS A 335 31.84 20.47 10.37
N TYR A 336 31.64 21.57 9.64
CA TYR A 336 32.65 22.62 9.58
C TYR A 336 32.86 23.28 10.95
N ASN A 337 31.80 23.55 11.72
CA ASN A 337 31.93 24.08 13.09
C ASN A 337 32.74 23.12 13.99
N SER A 338 32.44 21.83 13.94
CA SER A 338 33.16 20.79 14.68
C SER A 338 34.64 20.74 14.28
N LYS A 339 34.92 20.73 12.97
CA LYS A 339 36.29 20.74 12.45
C LYS A 339 37.05 21.99 12.88
N ALA A 340 36.43 23.17 12.77
CA ALA A 340 37.04 24.43 13.21
C ALA A 340 37.37 24.40 14.70
N GLY A 341 36.43 23.91 15.54
CA GLY A 341 36.64 23.80 16.99
C GLY A 341 37.82 22.90 17.36
N ALA A 342 38.14 21.88 16.58
CA ALA A 342 39.25 20.94 16.83
C ALA A 342 40.61 21.51 16.40
N LEU A 343 40.68 22.53 15.53
CA LEU A 343 41.93 23.12 15.08
C LEU A 343 42.57 23.94 16.18
N GLN A 344 43.90 23.88 16.33
CA GLN A 344 44.68 24.71 17.25
C GLN A 344 45.04 26.08 16.63
N ASP A 345 45.28 26.13 15.31
CA ASP A 345 45.63 27.33 14.60
C ASP A 345 44.42 28.30 14.45
N PRO A 346 44.48 29.53 15.01
CA PRO A 346 43.42 30.50 14.92
C PRO A 346 43.04 30.93 13.47
N ASN A 347 44.05 30.98 12.59
CA ASN A 347 43.83 31.36 11.19
C ASN A 347 43.12 30.22 10.44
N GLY A 348 43.55 28.99 10.64
CA GLY A 348 42.90 27.81 10.13
C GLY A 348 41.45 27.68 10.60
N ARG A 349 41.17 27.98 11.89
CA ARG A 349 39.78 28.02 12.42
C ARG A 349 38.91 29.00 11.63
N LYS A 350 39.39 30.25 11.40
CA LYS A 350 38.63 31.26 10.67
C LYS A 350 38.32 30.81 9.24
N VAL A 351 39.25 30.17 8.56
CA VAL A 351 39.02 29.63 7.21
C VAL A 351 37.87 28.64 7.22
N VAL A 352 37.85 27.71 8.16
CA VAL A 352 36.82 26.67 8.25
C VAL A 352 35.47 27.25 8.68
N TYR A 353 35.44 28.16 9.65
CA TYR A 353 34.21 28.86 10.04
C TYR A 353 33.60 29.67 8.86
N LYS A 354 34.42 30.26 7.99
CA LYS A 354 33.94 30.95 6.80
C LYS A 354 33.18 29.99 5.87
N GLU A 355 33.66 28.77 5.69
CA GLU A 355 32.93 27.75 4.93
C GLU A 355 31.62 27.35 5.61
N ALA A 356 31.60 27.24 6.95
CA ALA A 356 30.38 27.00 7.70
C ALA A 356 29.34 28.10 7.48
N ILE A 357 29.75 29.35 7.60
CA ILE A 357 28.87 30.51 7.34
C ILE A 357 28.27 30.46 5.96
N LYS A 358 29.09 30.21 4.93
CA LYS A 358 28.64 30.15 3.54
C LYS A 358 27.50 29.14 3.32
N VAL A 359 27.62 27.94 3.85
CA VAL A 359 26.59 26.88 3.64
C VAL A 359 25.37 27.11 4.51
N LEU A 360 25.52 27.71 5.70
CA LEU A 360 24.42 27.99 6.61
C LEU A 360 23.64 29.25 6.22
N ASP A 361 24.30 30.23 5.60
CA ASP A 361 23.62 31.38 4.98
C ASP A 361 22.76 30.92 3.81
N LYS A 362 23.26 29.96 2.99
CA LYS A 362 22.46 29.33 1.93
C LYS A 362 21.27 28.55 2.51
N ALA A 363 21.47 27.81 3.61
CA ALA A 363 20.38 27.10 4.27
C ALA A 363 19.29 28.05 4.75
N LYS A 364 19.67 29.19 5.35
CA LYS A 364 18.76 30.26 5.77
C LYS A 364 18.00 30.89 4.58
N GLU A 365 18.69 31.12 3.47
CA GLU A 365 18.07 31.70 2.27
C GLU A 365 16.98 30.77 1.71
N LEU A 366 17.23 29.47 1.70
CA LEU A 366 16.31 28.46 1.16
C LEU A 366 15.17 28.11 2.12
N ASP A 367 15.35 28.28 3.42
CA ASP A 367 14.40 27.87 4.47
C ASP A 367 14.38 28.91 5.61
N PRO A 368 13.95 30.14 5.35
CA PRO A 368 13.98 31.22 6.35
C PRO A 368 13.17 30.94 7.62
N GLU A 369 12.10 30.15 7.48
CA GLU A 369 11.20 29.77 8.58
C GLU A 369 11.65 28.52 9.34
N LYS A 370 12.79 27.93 9.01
CA LYS A 370 13.34 26.70 9.62
C LYS A 370 12.39 25.49 9.54
N ALA A 371 11.56 25.44 8.50
CA ALA A 371 10.57 24.37 8.32
C ALA A 371 11.20 23.02 7.94
N GLN A 372 12.34 23.04 7.22
CA GLN A 372 13.03 21.84 6.76
C GLN A 372 14.17 21.41 7.70
N ALA A 373 14.90 22.38 8.28
CA ALA A 373 15.99 22.11 9.22
C ALA A 373 16.23 23.27 10.17
N ASN A 374 16.57 22.97 11.41
CA ASN A 374 16.93 23.97 12.41
C ASN A 374 18.39 24.42 12.25
N TRP A 375 18.65 25.24 11.22
CA TRP A 375 19.98 25.78 10.91
C TRP A 375 20.41 26.92 11.85
N GLY A 376 19.48 27.56 12.57
CA GLY A 376 19.69 28.81 13.26
C GLY A 376 20.84 28.76 14.28
N TYR A 377 20.77 27.85 15.24
CA TYR A 377 21.82 27.69 16.26
C TYR A 377 23.18 27.33 15.67
N THR A 378 23.21 26.44 14.69
CA THR A 378 24.46 26.04 14.01
C THR A 378 25.09 27.22 13.28
N ARG A 379 24.25 28.09 12.67
CA ARG A 379 24.70 29.34 12.02
C ARG A 379 25.28 30.33 13.05
N TYR A 380 24.59 30.54 14.16
CA TYR A 380 25.11 31.37 15.25
C TYR A 380 26.49 30.90 15.71
N GLN A 381 26.71 29.59 15.91
CA GLN A 381 28.01 29.04 16.29
C GLN A 381 29.11 29.35 15.25
N ALA A 382 28.81 29.32 13.97
CA ALA A 382 29.76 29.68 12.93
C ALA A 382 30.16 31.14 12.97
N TYR A 383 29.16 32.03 13.12
CA TYR A 383 29.39 33.48 13.27
C TYR A 383 30.17 33.79 14.53
N TYR A 384 29.83 33.18 15.66
CA TYR A 384 30.56 33.34 16.93
C TYR A 384 32.02 32.92 16.77
N GLY A 385 32.28 31.78 16.14
CA GLY A 385 33.64 31.30 15.92
C GLY A 385 34.46 32.16 14.97
N PHE A 386 33.86 32.79 13.98
CA PHE A 386 34.52 33.64 12.99
C PHE A 386 34.75 35.06 13.47
N TYR A 387 33.68 35.73 13.95
CA TYR A 387 33.68 37.16 14.29
C TYR A 387 33.90 37.42 15.76
N GLY A 388 33.68 36.46 16.62
CA GLY A 388 33.73 36.61 18.08
C GLY A 388 32.38 37.05 18.67
N PRO A 389 32.27 37.04 20.04
CA PRO A 389 30.98 37.20 20.74
C PRO A 389 30.37 38.61 20.65
N THR A 390 31.19 39.67 20.46
CA THR A 390 30.75 41.08 20.51
C THR A 390 30.38 41.64 19.14
N ALA A 391 30.67 40.94 18.05
CA ALA A 391 30.42 41.40 16.70
C ALA A 391 28.92 41.59 16.42
N ALA A 392 28.57 42.58 15.62
CA ALA A 392 27.18 42.84 15.24
C ALA A 392 26.56 41.67 14.47
N GLU A 393 27.35 41.05 13.59
CA GLU A 393 26.98 39.86 12.80
C GLU A 393 26.64 38.68 13.70
N THR A 394 27.40 38.47 14.77
CA THR A 394 27.15 37.39 15.73
C THR A 394 25.86 37.63 16.51
N LYS A 395 25.62 38.88 16.98
CA LYS A 395 24.39 39.22 17.69
C LYS A 395 23.17 39.05 16.82
N LYS A 396 23.27 39.46 15.55
CA LYS A 396 22.19 39.24 14.59
C LYS A 396 21.93 37.74 14.35
N ALA A 397 22.98 36.92 14.19
CA ALA A 397 22.84 35.49 14.03
C ALA A 397 22.24 34.80 15.28
N GLU A 398 22.54 35.33 16.49
CA GLU A 398 21.94 34.87 17.74
C GLU A 398 20.44 35.18 17.82
N GLU A 399 20.02 36.37 17.45
CA GLU A 399 18.61 36.76 17.39
C GLU A 399 17.84 35.86 16.39
N GLU A 400 18.40 35.62 15.22
CA GLU A 400 17.83 34.77 14.18
C GLU A 400 17.86 33.28 14.54
N SER A 401 18.60 32.89 15.55
CA SER A 401 18.68 31.47 16.03
C SER A 401 17.49 31.07 16.88
N LYS A 402 16.82 32.03 17.50
CA LYS A 402 15.64 31.86 18.35
C LYS A 402 14.38 31.63 17.50
#